data_d2ffb99a428011125469d9ac5d3eb34d
#
_entry.id   d2ffb99a428011125469d9ac5d3eb34d
#
_cell.length_a   1.000
_cell.length_b   1.000
_cell.length_c   1.000
_cell.angle_alpha   90.00
_cell.angle_beta   90.00
_cell.angle_gamma   90.00
#
_symmetry.space_group_name_H-M   'P 1'
#
loop_
_entity.id
_entity.type
_entity.pdbx_description
1 polymer ?
#
loop_
_entity_poly.entity_id
_entity_poly.type
_entity_poly.pdbx_seq_one_letter_code
_entity_poly.pdbx_strand_id
1 'polypeptide(L)'
;FRACINRYAEWVEDAYVETDRDESIVKWRKIFGDDSAKSVVLTKAANHVETQIDDVSHVTRPPWPVLPTGRIEISATLHSSKEGDFLGTYRSDGPALSPDTWLHFSAKHSFTNGIAIKWQIVNTGWAARAARCLRGGFDHSGSEIWEHTLYRGKHWVECFAVDLKRGVSLGRSGRFYVNIS
;
A
#
# COMPACT_ATOMS: atom_id res chain seq x y z
N PHE A 1 -29.79 -1.59 32.64
CA PHE A 1 -29.19 -0.84 31.53
C PHE A 1 -27.90 -0.13 31.96
N ARG A 2 -27.89 0.70 33.01
CA ARG A 2 -26.67 1.37 33.54
C ARG A 2 -25.56 0.39 33.94
N ALA A 3 -25.88 -0.73 34.57
CA ALA A 3 -24.89 -1.73 34.97
C ALA A 3 -24.15 -2.40 33.78
N CYS A 4 -24.82 -2.53 32.63
CA CYS A 4 -24.18 -3.03 31.40
C CYS A 4 -23.22 -1.99 30.82
N ILE A 5 -23.62 -0.73 30.77
CA ILE A 5 -22.79 0.37 30.24
C ILE A 5 -21.51 0.52 31.05
N ASN A 6 -21.59 0.51 32.37
CA ASN A 6 -20.41 0.62 33.22
C ASN A 6 -19.44 -0.56 33.02
N ARG A 7 -19.95 -1.78 32.86
CA ARG A 7 -19.13 -2.96 32.61
C ARG A 7 -18.40 -2.87 31.25
N TYR A 8 -19.06 -2.39 30.22
CA TYR A 8 -18.41 -2.17 28.92
C TYR A 8 -17.34 -1.10 28.98
N ALA A 9 -17.56 -0.02 29.72
CA ALA A 9 -16.58 1.05 29.92
C ALA A 9 -15.29 0.52 30.59
N GLU A 10 -15.44 -0.30 31.66
CA GLU A 10 -14.31 -0.96 32.32
C GLU A 10 -13.53 -1.87 31.39
N TRP A 11 -14.20 -2.66 30.54
CA TRP A 11 -13.54 -3.54 29.58
C TRP A 11 -12.80 -2.78 28.48
N VAL A 12 -13.34 -1.66 28.02
CA VAL A 12 -12.68 -0.79 27.04
C VAL A 12 -11.42 -0.19 27.63
N GLU A 13 -11.50 0.31 28.87
CA GLU A 13 -10.34 0.90 29.55
C GLU A 13 -9.25 -0.15 29.81
N ASP A 14 -9.61 -1.33 30.28
CA ASP A 14 -8.69 -2.45 30.50
C ASP A 14 -8.02 -2.93 29.21
N ALA A 15 -8.74 -2.95 28.09
CA ALA A 15 -8.18 -3.30 26.78
C ALA A 15 -7.27 -2.19 26.20
N TYR A 16 -7.58 -0.93 26.50
CA TYR A 16 -6.84 0.23 25.98
C TYR A 16 -5.50 0.43 26.69
N VAL A 17 -5.43 0.19 27.99
CA VAL A 17 -4.20 0.34 28.79
C VAL A 17 -3.27 -0.88 28.70
N GLU A 18 -3.73 -1.98 28.09
CA GLU A 18 -2.92 -3.19 27.94
C GLU A 18 -1.75 -2.96 27.01
N THR A 19 -0.55 -3.19 27.51
CA THR A 19 0.71 -3.01 26.77
C THR A 19 1.14 -4.24 25.99
N ASP A 20 0.69 -5.42 26.41
CA ASP A 20 0.90 -6.65 25.65
C ASP A 20 -0.13 -6.73 24.53
N ARG A 21 0.35 -6.86 23.29
CA ARG A 21 -0.50 -6.86 22.10
C ARG A 21 -1.46 -8.05 22.05
N ASP A 22 -1.01 -9.22 22.43
CA ASP A 22 -1.82 -10.44 22.37
C ASP A 22 -2.91 -10.43 23.45
N GLU A 23 -2.58 -9.97 24.65
CA GLU A 23 -3.53 -9.75 25.73
C GLU A 23 -4.53 -8.64 25.40
N SER A 24 -4.09 -7.54 24.82
CA SER A 24 -4.95 -6.46 24.35
C SER A 24 -5.98 -6.97 23.32
N ILE A 25 -5.55 -7.79 22.35
CA ILE A 25 -6.45 -8.41 21.37
C ILE A 25 -7.49 -9.30 22.05
N VAL A 26 -7.12 -10.09 23.04
CA VAL A 26 -8.05 -10.93 23.80
C VAL A 26 -9.10 -10.09 24.53
N LYS A 27 -8.68 -8.98 25.14
CA LYS A 27 -9.57 -8.04 25.84
C LYS A 27 -10.55 -7.35 24.87
N TRP A 28 -10.09 -6.91 23.70
CA TRP A 28 -10.95 -6.33 22.67
C TRP A 28 -11.98 -7.32 22.13
N ARG A 29 -11.63 -8.61 22.01
CA ARG A 29 -12.57 -9.67 21.62
C ARG A 29 -13.75 -9.83 22.57
N LYS A 30 -13.51 -9.68 23.85
CA LYS A 30 -14.55 -9.72 24.88
C LYS A 30 -15.59 -8.62 24.68
N ILE A 31 -15.19 -7.50 24.10
CA ILE A 31 -16.04 -6.32 23.86
C ILE A 31 -16.85 -6.47 22.57
N PHE A 32 -16.22 -6.92 21.50
CA PHE A 32 -16.81 -6.96 20.15
C PHE A 32 -17.36 -8.34 19.72
N GLY A 33 -17.19 -9.38 20.57
CA GLY A 33 -17.64 -10.75 20.30
C GLY A 33 -16.66 -11.58 19.45
N ASP A 34 -16.87 -12.90 19.47
CA ASP A 34 -15.95 -13.88 18.88
C ASP A 34 -15.90 -13.91 17.34
N ASP A 35 -16.83 -13.26 16.64
CA ASP A 35 -16.82 -13.24 15.18
C ASP A 35 -15.65 -12.46 14.59
N SER A 36 -15.07 -11.51 15.34
CA SER A 36 -13.77 -10.92 15.02
C SER A 36 -12.61 -11.89 15.23
N ALA A 37 -12.82 -13.01 15.95
CA ALA A 37 -11.79 -13.96 16.35
C ALA A 37 -11.41 -14.96 15.27
N LYS A 38 -12.31 -15.31 14.34
CA LYS A 38 -12.03 -16.29 13.29
C LYS A 38 -10.99 -15.80 12.30
N SER A 39 -10.86 -14.48 12.12
CA SER A 39 -9.85 -13.87 11.27
C SER A 39 -8.44 -13.92 11.88
N VAL A 40 -8.29 -13.94 13.20
CA VAL A 40 -6.99 -13.83 13.89
C VAL A 40 -6.37 -15.18 14.24
N VAL A 41 -7.19 -16.24 14.44
CA VAL A 41 -6.68 -17.58 14.79
C VAL A 41 -6.03 -18.29 13.59
N LEU A 42 -6.41 -17.95 12.37
CA LEU A 42 -5.78 -18.48 11.15
C LEU A 42 -4.37 -17.89 10.90
N THR A 43 -3.98 -16.85 11.61
CA THR A 43 -2.69 -16.17 11.43
C THR A 43 -1.56 -16.69 12.33
N LYS A 44 -1.82 -17.55 13.32
CA LYS A 44 -0.74 -18.15 14.14
C LYS A 44 0.02 -19.31 13.48
N ALA A 45 -0.44 -19.81 12.33
CA ALA A 45 0.18 -20.95 11.62
C ALA A 45 0.91 -20.59 10.34
N ALA A 46 0.86 -19.35 9.89
CA ALA A 46 1.60 -18.88 8.73
C ALA A 46 2.52 -17.76 9.18
N ASN A 47 3.82 -17.98 9.07
CA ASN A 47 4.84 -16.96 9.23
C ASN A 47 4.41 -15.67 8.53
N HIS A 48 4.14 -14.65 9.32
CA HIS A 48 3.87 -13.27 9.01
C HIS A 48 4.18 -12.82 7.58
N VAL A 49 3.22 -12.96 6.71
CA VAL A 49 2.96 -11.97 5.68
C VAL A 49 1.64 -11.34 6.08
N GLU A 50 1.71 -10.28 6.82
CA GLU A 50 0.58 -9.45 7.18
C GLU A 50 0.06 -8.81 5.88
N THR A 51 -0.81 -9.54 5.20
CA THR A 51 -1.56 -9.02 4.04
C THR A 51 -2.72 -8.18 4.57
N GLN A 52 -2.41 -7.16 5.34
CA GLN A 52 -3.39 -6.13 5.61
C GLN A 52 -3.41 -5.20 4.40
N ILE A 53 -4.41 -5.37 3.55
CA ILE A 53 -4.93 -4.27 2.75
C ILE A 53 -5.62 -3.36 3.76
N ASP A 54 -4.81 -2.65 4.51
CA ASP A 54 -5.27 -1.68 5.47
C ASP A 54 -6.01 -0.57 4.76
N ASP A 55 -6.93 0.04 5.49
CA ASP A 55 -7.62 1.26 5.20
C ASP A 55 -6.97 2.08 4.07
N VAL A 56 -7.57 1.99 2.90
CA VAL A 56 -7.16 2.73 1.70
C VAL A 56 -7.97 4.01 1.51
N SER A 57 -8.58 4.53 2.58
CA SER A 57 -9.38 5.76 2.55
C SER A 57 -8.59 6.98 2.08
N HIS A 58 -7.27 6.97 2.25
CA HIS A 58 -6.35 8.02 1.78
C HIS A 58 -6.00 7.92 0.28
N VAL A 59 -6.41 6.84 -0.40
CA VAL A 59 -6.09 6.63 -1.82
C VAL A 59 -7.06 7.41 -2.69
N THR A 60 -6.53 8.34 -3.46
CA THR A 60 -7.30 9.15 -4.40
C THR A 60 -7.78 8.28 -5.56
N ARG A 61 -9.07 8.37 -5.88
CA ARG A 61 -9.59 7.72 -7.09
C ARG A 61 -9.03 8.41 -8.33
N PRO A 62 -8.67 7.64 -9.38
CA PRO A 62 -8.26 8.24 -10.65
C PRO A 62 -9.33 9.21 -11.16
N PRO A 63 -8.98 10.47 -11.44
CA PRO A 63 -9.95 11.46 -11.91
C PRO A 63 -10.31 11.26 -13.39
N TRP A 64 -9.59 10.37 -14.09
CA TRP A 64 -9.80 10.11 -15.51
C TRP A 64 -10.65 8.87 -15.72
N PRO A 65 -11.76 8.95 -16.46
CA PRO A 65 -12.45 7.76 -16.96
C PRO A 65 -11.47 6.87 -17.75
N VAL A 66 -11.53 5.56 -17.52
CA VAL A 66 -10.63 4.61 -18.20
C VAL A 66 -11.29 4.15 -19.50
N LEU A 67 -10.66 4.46 -20.64
CA LEU A 67 -11.04 3.99 -21.97
C LEU A 67 -9.85 3.19 -22.53
N PRO A 68 -9.72 1.90 -22.19
CA PRO A 68 -8.53 1.11 -22.50
C PRO A 68 -8.38 0.91 -24.01
N THR A 69 -7.41 1.57 -24.61
CA THR A 69 -7.06 1.47 -26.04
C THR A 69 -5.66 0.91 -26.26
N GLY A 70 -4.89 0.70 -25.20
CA GLY A 70 -3.53 0.20 -25.29
C GLY A 70 -3.05 -0.39 -23.96
N ARG A 71 -1.87 -0.98 -24.00
CA ARG A 71 -1.22 -1.63 -22.87
C ARG A 71 -0.18 -0.72 -22.24
N ILE A 72 -0.12 -0.74 -20.92
CA ILE A 72 0.95 -0.14 -20.12
C ILE A 72 1.36 -1.13 -19.03
N GLU A 73 2.65 -1.30 -18.85
CA GLU A 73 3.23 -2.22 -17.89
C GLU A 73 4.31 -1.53 -17.07
N ILE A 74 4.45 -1.93 -15.81
CA ILE A 74 5.50 -1.44 -14.91
C ILE A 74 6.61 -2.46 -14.85
N SER A 75 7.85 -2.00 -14.99
CA SER A 75 9.06 -2.73 -14.61
C SER A 75 9.78 -1.98 -13.49
N ALA A 76 10.48 -2.72 -12.60
CA ALA A 76 11.24 -2.13 -11.51
C ALA A 76 12.64 -2.72 -11.43
N THR A 77 13.61 -1.87 -11.10
CA THR A 77 15.00 -2.25 -10.84
C THR A 77 15.43 -1.72 -9.47
N LEU A 78 16.33 -2.46 -8.82
CA LEU A 78 16.93 -2.12 -7.54
C LEU A 78 18.27 -1.42 -7.77
N HIS A 79 18.56 -0.42 -6.95
CA HIS A 79 19.78 0.37 -7.03
C HIS A 79 20.36 0.66 -5.66
N SER A 80 21.68 0.90 -5.61
CA SER A 80 22.42 1.24 -4.40
C SER A 80 22.09 2.65 -3.86
N SER A 81 21.70 3.55 -4.76
CA SER A 81 21.25 4.91 -4.45
C SER A 81 20.37 5.41 -5.61
N LYS A 82 19.80 6.61 -5.49
CA LYS A 82 19.17 7.27 -6.63
C LYS A 82 20.19 7.46 -7.74
N GLU A 83 19.88 6.90 -8.92
CA GLU A 83 20.79 6.92 -10.09
C GLU A 83 22.12 6.19 -9.86
N GLY A 84 22.23 5.39 -8.77
CA GLY A 84 23.39 4.59 -8.44
C GLY A 84 23.44 3.23 -9.15
N ASP A 85 24.35 2.37 -8.72
CA ASP A 85 24.61 1.08 -9.34
C ASP A 85 23.37 0.19 -9.38
N PHE A 86 23.16 -0.48 -10.50
CA PHE A 86 22.13 -1.51 -10.67
C PHE A 86 22.44 -2.74 -9.81
N LEU A 87 21.49 -3.13 -8.96
CA LEU A 87 21.61 -4.29 -8.07
C LEU A 87 20.79 -5.49 -8.54
N GLY A 88 19.78 -5.27 -9.39
CA GLY A 88 18.94 -6.35 -9.87
C GLY A 88 17.57 -5.86 -10.34
N THR A 89 16.70 -6.81 -10.71
CA THR A 89 15.30 -6.54 -11.06
C THR A 89 14.40 -6.93 -9.89
N TYR A 90 13.32 -6.17 -9.70
CA TYR A 90 12.30 -6.49 -8.74
C TYR A 90 10.97 -6.78 -9.45
N ARG A 91 10.31 -7.86 -9.08
CA ARG A 91 8.99 -8.25 -9.60
C ARG A 91 7.89 -7.83 -8.64
N SER A 92 6.72 -7.51 -9.18
CA SER A 92 5.54 -7.25 -8.37
C SER A 92 5.30 -8.39 -7.39
N ASP A 93 5.09 -8.03 -6.12
CA ASP A 93 4.91 -8.98 -5.01
C ASP A 93 6.13 -9.90 -4.77
N GLY A 94 7.30 -9.41 -5.09
CA GLY A 94 8.58 -10.10 -4.88
C GLY A 94 8.97 -10.20 -3.40
N PRO A 95 10.17 -10.75 -3.12
CA PRO A 95 10.70 -10.84 -1.75
C PRO A 95 10.71 -9.47 -1.06
N ALA A 96 10.57 -9.48 0.27
CA ALA A 96 10.62 -8.25 1.05
C ALA A 96 11.98 -7.57 0.93
N LEU A 97 11.96 -6.28 0.68
CA LEU A 97 13.13 -5.41 0.62
C LEU A 97 13.43 -4.81 2.00
N SER A 98 14.68 -4.56 2.27
CA SER A 98 15.07 -3.76 3.44
C SER A 98 14.64 -2.30 3.23
N PRO A 99 14.37 -1.55 4.32
CA PRO A 99 14.36 -0.09 4.26
C PRO A 99 15.65 0.43 3.62
N ASP A 100 15.62 1.67 3.14
CA ASP A 100 16.73 2.35 2.46
C ASP A 100 17.18 1.72 1.13
N THR A 101 16.30 0.93 0.50
CA THR A 101 16.52 0.42 -0.85
C THR A 101 15.92 1.37 -1.90
N TRP A 102 16.66 1.65 -2.97
CA TRP A 102 16.19 2.46 -4.08
C TRP A 102 15.57 1.61 -5.18
N LEU A 103 14.41 2.02 -5.65
CA LEU A 103 13.67 1.42 -6.74
C LEU A 103 13.53 2.44 -7.88
N HIS A 104 13.87 2.02 -9.09
CA HIS A 104 13.60 2.74 -10.30
C HIS A 104 12.47 2.03 -11.05
N PHE A 105 11.35 2.70 -11.21
CA PHE A 105 10.19 2.21 -11.95
C PHE A 105 10.15 2.81 -13.33
N SER A 106 9.90 1.97 -14.35
CA SER A 106 9.71 2.40 -15.73
C SER A 106 8.38 1.91 -16.28
N ALA A 107 7.65 2.79 -16.94
CA ALA A 107 6.40 2.48 -17.63
C ALA A 107 6.67 2.14 -19.09
N LYS A 108 6.43 0.89 -19.48
CA LYS A 108 6.49 0.42 -20.87
C LYS A 108 5.10 0.49 -21.47
N HIS A 109 4.94 1.18 -22.59
CA HIS A 109 3.63 1.37 -23.22
C HIS A 109 3.70 1.44 -24.74
N SER A 110 2.56 1.19 -25.38
CA SER A 110 2.38 1.24 -26.84
C SER A 110 1.78 2.55 -27.34
N PHE A 111 1.55 3.52 -26.47
CA PHE A 111 0.93 4.79 -26.84
C PHE A 111 1.92 5.69 -27.59
N THR A 112 1.40 6.42 -28.57
CA THR A 112 2.12 7.43 -29.36
C THR A 112 2.06 8.81 -28.68
N ASN A 113 2.50 9.87 -29.38
CA ASN A 113 2.61 11.22 -28.86
C ASN A 113 1.31 11.78 -28.26
N GLY A 114 1.44 12.67 -27.29
CA GLY A 114 0.31 13.40 -26.68
C GLY A 114 -0.27 12.74 -25.42
N ILE A 115 0.37 11.66 -24.94
CA ILE A 115 -0.02 10.97 -23.72
C ILE A 115 0.93 11.34 -22.56
N ALA A 116 0.37 11.66 -21.40
CA ALA A 116 1.11 11.83 -20.17
C ALA A 116 1.01 10.56 -19.33
N ILE A 117 2.14 10.05 -18.88
CA ILE A 117 2.16 8.99 -17.89
C ILE A 117 2.03 9.63 -16.51
N LYS A 118 1.02 9.20 -15.74
CA LYS A 118 0.75 9.63 -14.37
C LYS A 118 0.92 8.45 -13.43
N TRP A 119 1.61 8.66 -12.32
CA TRP A 119 1.88 7.64 -11.32
C TRP A 119 1.07 7.88 -10.07
N GLN A 120 0.56 6.81 -9.50
CA GLN A 120 -0.01 6.77 -8.17
C GLN A 120 0.87 5.87 -7.30
N ILE A 121 1.39 6.43 -6.23
CA ILE A 121 2.21 5.71 -5.26
C ILE A 121 1.41 5.64 -3.97
N VAL A 122 1.23 4.43 -3.46
CA VAL A 122 0.41 4.19 -2.28
C VAL A 122 1.23 3.52 -1.19
N ASN A 123 1.40 4.24 -0.10
CA ASN A 123 1.97 3.71 1.12
C ASN A 123 0.82 3.22 2.02
N THR A 124 0.94 2.01 2.53
CA THR A 124 -0.02 1.45 3.48
C THR A 124 0.68 0.96 4.74
N GLY A 125 -0.09 0.46 5.67
CA GLY A 125 0.41 -0.16 6.88
C GLY A 125 0.68 0.81 8.03
N TRP A 126 0.92 0.22 9.18
CA TRP A 126 1.08 0.95 10.44
C TRP A 126 2.30 1.89 10.43
N ALA A 127 3.43 1.45 9.87
CA ALA A 127 4.66 2.25 9.87
C ALA A 127 4.49 3.58 9.11
N ALA A 128 3.90 3.55 7.90
CA ALA A 128 3.62 4.74 7.12
C ALA A 128 2.59 5.65 7.81
N ARG A 129 1.58 5.06 8.45
CA ARG A 129 0.55 5.79 9.22
C ARG A 129 1.15 6.49 10.44
N ALA A 130 1.95 5.78 11.24
CA ALA A 130 2.61 6.34 12.42
C ALA A 130 3.56 7.50 12.06
N ALA A 131 4.25 7.39 10.93
CA ALA A 131 5.09 8.45 10.39
C ALA A 131 4.32 9.60 9.73
N ARG A 132 2.97 9.53 9.63
CA ARG A 132 2.13 10.50 8.89
C ARG A 132 2.52 10.64 7.42
N CYS A 133 2.99 9.57 6.81
CA CYS A 133 3.49 9.52 5.43
C CYS A 133 2.63 8.62 4.53
N LEU A 134 1.33 8.53 4.81
CA LEU A 134 0.39 7.88 3.89
C LEU A 134 0.34 8.68 2.58
N ARG A 135 0.59 7.99 1.47
CA ARG A 135 0.54 8.53 0.11
C ARG A 135 -0.50 7.78 -0.68
N GLY A 136 -1.17 8.43 -1.60
CA GLY A 136 -2.21 7.83 -2.43
C GLY A 136 -2.67 8.73 -3.56
N GLY A 137 -1.98 9.86 -3.77
CA GLY A 137 -2.25 10.83 -4.83
C GLY A 137 -1.50 10.54 -6.13
N PHE A 138 -1.65 11.47 -7.09
CA PHE A 138 -1.02 11.43 -8.42
C PHE A 138 0.07 12.50 -8.52
N ASP A 139 1.13 12.34 -7.74
CA ASP A 139 2.14 13.40 -7.56
C ASP A 139 3.26 13.35 -8.60
N HIS A 140 3.33 12.28 -9.41
CA HIS A 140 4.42 12.07 -10.35
C HIS A 140 3.94 11.92 -11.79
N SER A 141 4.79 12.35 -12.73
CA SER A 141 4.57 12.28 -14.18
C SER A 141 5.86 11.89 -14.89
N GLY A 142 5.72 11.28 -16.07
CA GLY A 142 6.84 10.85 -16.90
C GLY A 142 6.89 9.33 -17.00
N SER A 143 7.72 8.82 -17.91
CA SER A 143 7.87 7.37 -18.16
C SER A 143 8.58 6.64 -17.03
N GLU A 144 9.25 7.36 -16.15
CA GLU A 144 10.10 6.79 -15.10
C GLU A 144 9.95 7.56 -13.80
N ILE A 145 10.07 6.86 -12.66
CA ILE A 145 10.12 7.46 -11.32
C ILE A 145 11.11 6.71 -10.44
N TRP A 146 11.68 7.44 -9.48
CA TRP A 146 12.54 6.89 -8.43
C TRP A 146 11.82 6.94 -7.10
N GLU A 147 11.80 5.80 -6.39
CA GLU A 147 11.23 5.69 -5.05
C GLU A 147 12.21 5.03 -4.08
N HIS A 148 12.11 5.43 -2.83
CA HIS A 148 12.96 4.96 -1.75
C HIS A 148 12.11 4.22 -0.72
N THR A 149 12.50 3.01 -0.35
CA THR A 149 11.80 2.21 0.65
C THR A 149 12.08 2.74 2.05
N LEU A 150 11.04 3.16 2.78
CA LEU A 150 11.20 3.71 4.12
C LEU A 150 10.35 2.99 5.17
N TYR A 151 9.13 2.62 4.82
CA TYR A 151 8.15 2.12 5.77
C TYR A 151 7.88 0.65 5.54
N ARG A 152 7.92 -0.14 6.62
CA ARG A 152 7.56 -1.56 6.57
C ARG A 152 6.11 -1.72 6.19
N GLY A 153 5.84 -2.75 5.39
CA GLY A 153 4.50 -3.08 4.91
C GLY A 153 4.45 -3.45 3.44
N LYS A 154 3.24 -3.58 2.92
CA LYS A 154 2.97 -3.87 1.52
C LYS A 154 2.43 -2.62 0.83
N HIS A 155 3.23 -2.03 -0.02
CA HIS A 155 2.91 -0.81 -0.77
C HIS A 155 2.63 -1.15 -2.23
N TRP A 156 2.12 -0.20 -3.01
CA TRP A 156 2.00 -0.40 -4.46
C TRP A 156 2.20 0.88 -5.25
N VAL A 157 2.57 0.67 -6.49
CA VAL A 157 2.69 1.70 -7.52
C VAL A 157 1.77 1.32 -8.67
N GLU A 158 1.13 2.30 -9.28
CA GLU A 158 0.30 2.13 -10.46
C GLU A 158 0.51 3.29 -11.41
N CYS A 159 0.48 3.05 -12.72
CA CYS A 159 0.59 4.14 -13.70
C CYS A 159 -0.56 4.12 -14.70
N PHE A 160 -0.83 5.32 -15.21
CA PHE A 160 -1.94 5.61 -16.11
C PHE A 160 -1.42 6.38 -17.31
N ALA A 161 -1.80 5.94 -18.51
CA ALA A 161 -1.54 6.67 -19.75
C ALA A 161 -2.71 7.61 -20.01
N VAL A 162 -2.51 8.91 -19.80
CA VAL A 162 -3.58 9.92 -19.81
C VAL A 162 -3.47 10.82 -21.02
N ASP A 163 -4.54 10.87 -21.82
CA ASP A 163 -4.75 11.93 -22.80
C ASP A 163 -5.29 13.16 -22.07
N LEU A 164 -4.39 14.12 -21.80
CA LEU A 164 -4.73 15.33 -21.06
C LEU A 164 -5.72 16.25 -21.82
N LYS A 165 -5.74 16.18 -23.17
CA LYS A 165 -6.66 16.98 -23.96
C LYS A 165 -8.09 16.48 -23.84
N ARG A 166 -8.25 15.15 -23.81
CA ARG A 166 -9.56 14.51 -23.69
C ARG A 166 -9.98 14.26 -22.24
N GLY A 167 -9.05 14.39 -21.29
CA GLY A 167 -9.32 14.10 -19.89
C GLY A 167 -9.63 12.63 -19.60
N VAL A 168 -9.05 11.69 -20.34
CA VAL A 168 -9.31 10.25 -20.20
C VAL A 168 -8.01 9.46 -20.08
N SER A 169 -8.08 8.34 -19.36
CA SER A 169 -6.98 7.36 -19.30
C SER A 169 -7.16 6.30 -20.38
N LEU A 170 -6.19 6.19 -21.29
CA LEU A 170 -6.17 5.22 -22.37
C LEU A 170 -5.57 3.87 -21.97
N GLY A 171 -4.93 3.80 -20.81
CA GLY A 171 -4.37 2.58 -20.26
C GLY A 171 -4.05 2.72 -18.77
N ARG A 172 -4.10 1.57 -18.08
CA ARG A 172 -3.79 1.43 -16.66
C ARG A 172 -2.95 0.17 -16.47
N SER A 173 -1.86 0.26 -15.72
CA SER A 173 -0.91 -0.86 -15.56
C SER A 173 -1.42 -1.98 -14.64
N GLY A 174 -2.38 -1.67 -13.79
CA GLY A 174 -2.61 -2.47 -12.59
C GLY A 174 -1.57 -2.16 -11.50
N ARG A 175 -1.78 -2.74 -10.32
CA ARG A 175 -0.93 -2.48 -9.15
C ARG A 175 0.35 -3.30 -9.22
N PHE A 176 1.47 -2.63 -9.04
CA PHE A 176 2.78 -3.25 -8.84
C PHE A 176 3.10 -3.18 -7.34
N TYR A 177 3.13 -4.33 -6.68
CA TYR A 177 3.32 -4.41 -5.24
C TYR A 177 4.78 -4.46 -4.84
N VAL A 178 5.12 -3.75 -3.75
CA VAL A 178 6.44 -3.74 -3.11
C VAL A 178 6.27 -4.12 -1.65
N ASN A 179 6.97 -5.16 -1.22
CA ASN A 179 7.01 -5.62 0.15
C ASN A 179 8.26 -5.06 0.84
N ILE A 180 8.12 -4.48 2.05
CA ILE A 180 9.23 -3.91 2.83
C ILE A 180 9.18 -4.51 4.24
N SER A 181 10.30 -5.05 4.73
CA SER A 181 10.40 -5.72 6.04
C SER A 181 11.44 -5.09 6.97
#